data_d876021803a5b35343224cc1fc876f9c
#
_entry.id   d876021803a5b35343224cc1fc876f9c
#
_cell.length_a   1.000
_cell.length_b   1.000
_cell.length_c   1.000
_cell.angle_alpha   90.00
_cell.angle_beta   90.00
_cell.angle_gamma   90.00
#
_symmetry.space_group_name_H-M   'P 1'
#
loop_
_entity.id
_entity.type
_entity.pdbx_description
1 polymer ?
#
loop_
_entity_poly.entity_id
_entity_poly.type
_entity_poly.pdbx_seq_one_letter_code
_entity_poly.pdbx_strand_id
1 'polypeptide(L)'
;VRRTKRLFNDIGKEDIDRIMRNAIRQTDRYRALKRDGATEEEIMADFKKPVKMKIFSYKGDRDTTMTPYDSILYHKQILRASFMAMDPSTGYVKAYVGGPNYRYFKYDMVKQGKRQVGSTIKPFIYTFAISMGYDPCTLVPNLPVTIETDNGTIWQPKEAGRVEYTGELHPLRWGLANSRNNYSAWIMKQARQPQAVADYIHRMGIQSYIDPVYSLCLGTPDVSLFEMVGAYGTFANRGVFTDPIFVTRIEDRNGNVLATFAPALHDAISEQTAYTMLGMMKNVVTSGTAGRLRWMYKFKADMAGKTGTSQKNSDAWFMGVTPKIVAGAWVGGEDRSVHLNSAADGARVALPIFAGFMRKVYDDPSLGVSESDQFPIPVGAVVYECSEEEGNQSAIIQEQDEFFD
;
A
#
# COMPACT_ATOMS: atom_id res chain seq x y z
N VAL A 1 -9.22 16.14 6.24
CA VAL A 1 -10.17 15.30 5.48
C VAL A 1 -11.55 15.92 5.62
N ARG A 2 -12.08 16.52 4.54
CA ARG A 2 -13.44 17.05 4.55
C ARG A 2 -14.41 15.86 4.60
N ARG A 3 -15.34 15.89 5.55
CA ARG A 3 -16.52 15.02 5.64
C ARG A 3 -17.24 15.08 4.29
N THR A 4 -17.03 14.08 3.43
CA THR A 4 -17.82 13.99 2.21
C THR A 4 -19.15 13.33 2.59
N LYS A 5 -20.24 14.05 2.49
CA LYS A 5 -21.62 13.53 2.62
C LYS A 5 -21.92 12.37 1.65
N ARG A 6 -20.91 11.92 0.87
CA ARG A 6 -21.03 11.02 -0.27
C ARG A 6 -20.40 9.63 -0.08
N LEU A 7 -19.83 9.31 1.09
CA LEU A 7 -19.15 8.02 1.30
C LEU A 7 -20.06 6.79 1.16
N PHE A 8 -21.38 6.98 1.30
CA PHE A 8 -22.38 5.93 1.10
C PHE A 8 -23.24 6.10 -0.17
N ASN A 9 -22.97 7.10 -1.02
CA ASN A 9 -23.80 7.37 -2.19
C ASN A 9 -23.59 6.35 -3.33
N ASP A 10 -22.47 5.62 -3.30
CA ASP A 10 -22.07 4.70 -4.36
C ASP A 10 -22.41 3.24 -4.01
N ILE A 11 -23.05 3.00 -2.86
CA ILE A 11 -23.42 1.67 -2.39
C ILE A 11 -24.94 1.56 -2.25
N GLY A 12 -25.47 0.37 -2.57
CA GLY A 12 -26.90 0.08 -2.49
C GLY A 12 -27.42 0.13 -1.05
N LYS A 13 -28.72 0.34 -0.90
CA LYS A 13 -29.41 0.36 0.40
C LYS A 13 -29.17 -0.94 1.18
N GLU A 14 -29.15 -2.08 0.50
CA GLU A 14 -28.89 -3.39 1.12
C GLU A 14 -27.52 -3.49 1.77
N ASP A 15 -26.48 -2.95 1.12
CA ASP A 15 -25.14 -2.91 1.67
C ASP A 15 -25.06 -1.98 2.88
N ILE A 16 -25.70 -0.81 2.82
CA ILE A 16 -25.80 0.10 3.97
C ILE A 16 -26.48 -0.59 5.14
N ASP A 17 -27.62 -1.25 4.88
CA ASP A 17 -28.36 -1.97 5.92
C ASP A 17 -27.54 -3.14 6.50
N ARG A 18 -26.77 -3.85 5.69
CA ARG A 18 -25.86 -4.91 6.13
C ARG A 18 -24.75 -4.34 7.03
N ILE A 19 -24.09 -3.27 6.59
CA ILE A 19 -23.02 -2.59 7.35
C ILE A 19 -23.56 -2.11 8.69
N MET A 20 -24.74 -1.46 8.70
CA MET A 20 -25.35 -0.93 9.90
C MET A 20 -25.78 -2.02 10.87
N ARG A 21 -26.44 -3.10 10.39
CA ARG A 21 -26.82 -4.24 11.25
C ARG A 21 -25.58 -4.86 11.92
N ASN A 22 -24.52 -5.10 11.15
CA ASN A 22 -23.28 -5.66 11.70
C ASN A 22 -22.65 -4.73 12.77
N ALA A 23 -22.62 -3.43 12.50
CA ALA A 23 -22.07 -2.45 13.43
C ALA A 23 -22.92 -2.34 14.72
N ILE A 24 -24.24 -2.35 14.61
CA ILE A 24 -25.16 -2.32 15.77
C ILE A 24 -24.93 -3.54 16.67
N ARG A 25 -24.85 -4.76 16.09
CA ARG A 25 -24.64 -6.00 16.84
C ARG A 25 -23.30 -6.05 17.61
N GLN A 26 -22.31 -5.29 17.17
CA GLN A 26 -21.00 -5.20 17.82
C GLN A 26 -20.96 -4.23 18.99
N THR A 27 -22.01 -3.42 19.20
CA THR A 27 -22.04 -2.44 20.30
C THR A 27 -22.35 -3.07 21.66
N ASP A 28 -21.81 -2.50 22.73
CA ASP A 28 -22.14 -2.93 24.10
C ASP A 28 -23.63 -2.70 24.43
N ARG A 29 -24.22 -1.64 23.85
CA ARG A 29 -25.67 -1.35 23.99
C ARG A 29 -26.52 -2.49 23.44
N TYR A 30 -26.21 -3.01 22.25
CA TYR A 30 -26.91 -4.15 21.66
C TYR A 30 -26.77 -5.40 22.54
N ARG A 31 -25.55 -5.68 22.99
CA ARG A 31 -25.25 -6.86 23.83
C ARG A 31 -25.98 -6.79 25.17
N ALA A 32 -26.08 -5.60 25.79
CA ALA A 32 -26.80 -5.40 27.02
C ALA A 32 -28.30 -5.65 26.83
N LEU A 33 -28.95 -5.01 25.85
CA LEU A 33 -30.37 -5.19 25.55
C LEU A 33 -30.69 -6.65 25.21
N LYS A 34 -29.82 -7.33 24.43
CA LYS A 34 -30.02 -8.74 24.09
C LYS A 34 -29.93 -9.66 25.28
N ARG A 35 -29.01 -9.40 26.21
CA ARG A 35 -28.88 -10.15 27.48
C ARG A 35 -30.09 -9.94 28.37
N ASP A 36 -30.68 -8.73 28.33
CA ASP A 36 -31.87 -8.39 29.10
C ASP A 36 -33.17 -8.92 28.44
N GLY A 37 -33.05 -9.71 27.36
CA GLY A 37 -34.17 -10.43 26.71
C GLY A 37 -34.91 -9.64 25.64
N ALA A 38 -34.43 -8.46 25.25
CA ALA A 38 -35.10 -7.65 24.22
C ALA A 38 -35.08 -8.34 22.84
N THR A 39 -36.16 -8.20 22.11
CA THR A 39 -36.30 -8.64 20.72
C THR A 39 -35.50 -7.74 19.77
N GLU A 40 -35.22 -8.21 18.55
CA GLU A 40 -34.53 -7.40 17.51
C GLU A 40 -35.31 -6.11 17.21
N GLU A 41 -36.64 -6.16 17.20
CA GLU A 41 -37.49 -4.99 16.94
C GLU A 41 -37.38 -3.95 18.06
N GLU A 42 -37.43 -4.38 19.31
CA GLU A 42 -37.26 -3.50 20.48
C GLU A 42 -35.86 -2.88 20.51
N ILE A 43 -34.83 -3.64 20.23
CA ILE A 43 -33.46 -3.15 20.12
C ILE A 43 -33.36 -2.08 19.02
N MET A 44 -33.89 -2.36 17.84
CA MET A 44 -33.86 -1.39 16.73
C MET A 44 -34.66 -0.13 17.03
N ALA A 45 -35.77 -0.26 17.77
CA ALA A 45 -36.55 0.89 18.24
C ALA A 45 -35.75 1.71 19.27
N ASP A 46 -35.02 1.06 20.17
CA ASP A 46 -34.14 1.72 21.14
C ASP A 46 -32.99 2.47 20.46
N PHE A 47 -32.38 1.90 19.41
CA PHE A 47 -31.34 2.57 18.63
C PHE A 47 -31.82 3.82 17.86
N LYS A 48 -33.13 4.01 17.70
CA LYS A 48 -33.73 5.20 17.08
C LYS A 48 -34.11 6.30 18.10
N LYS A 49 -33.97 6.05 19.41
CA LYS A 49 -34.26 7.06 20.44
C LYS A 49 -33.08 8.02 20.62
N PRO A 50 -33.26 9.34 20.52
CA PRO A 50 -32.20 10.30 20.75
C PRO A 50 -31.65 10.25 22.18
N VAL A 51 -30.32 10.25 22.32
CA VAL A 51 -29.63 10.30 23.60
C VAL A 51 -28.49 11.31 23.56
N LYS A 52 -28.17 11.92 24.71
CA LYS A 52 -26.98 12.77 24.82
C LYS A 52 -25.73 11.91 24.74
N MET A 53 -24.80 12.28 23.88
CA MET A 53 -23.57 11.54 23.70
C MET A 53 -22.42 12.43 23.23
N LYS A 54 -21.22 11.91 23.41
CA LYS A 54 -20.00 12.52 22.90
C LYS A 54 -19.53 11.77 21.65
N ILE A 55 -19.28 12.49 20.57
CA ILE A 55 -18.83 11.93 19.29
C ILE A 55 -17.46 12.47 18.90
N PHE A 56 -16.73 11.68 18.12
CA PHE A 56 -15.44 12.08 17.56
C PHE A 56 -15.59 13.22 16.55
N SER A 57 -14.65 14.16 16.59
CA SER A 57 -14.42 15.11 15.50
C SER A 57 -12.91 15.39 15.40
N TYR A 58 -12.40 15.69 14.22
CA TYR A 58 -10.98 16.06 14.03
C TYR A 58 -10.58 17.39 14.73
N LYS A 59 -11.57 18.14 15.23
CA LYS A 59 -11.37 19.35 16.05
C LYS A 59 -11.51 19.12 17.55
N GLY A 60 -11.58 17.86 17.96
CA GLY A 60 -11.85 17.44 19.33
C GLY A 60 -13.25 16.83 19.48
N ASP A 61 -13.50 16.23 20.63
CA ASP A 61 -14.78 15.62 20.97
C ASP A 61 -15.91 16.66 20.97
N ARG A 62 -17.08 16.25 20.52
CA ARG A 62 -18.26 17.11 20.45
C ARG A 62 -19.44 16.47 21.20
N ASP A 63 -20.01 17.21 22.16
CA ASP A 63 -21.27 16.85 22.80
C ASP A 63 -22.44 17.11 21.82
N THR A 64 -23.36 16.15 21.76
CA THR A 64 -24.50 16.22 20.84
C THR A 64 -25.64 15.33 21.35
N THR A 65 -26.87 15.61 20.89
CA THR A 65 -28.01 14.72 21.07
C THR A 65 -28.33 14.12 19.68
N MET A 66 -28.24 12.80 19.57
CA MET A 66 -28.54 12.07 18.34
C MET A 66 -28.92 10.62 18.68
N THR A 67 -29.45 9.90 17.71
CA THR A 67 -29.77 8.49 17.91
C THR A 67 -28.48 7.65 17.92
N PRO A 68 -28.41 6.52 18.65
CA PRO A 68 -27.31 5.58 18.55
C PRO A 68 -27.08 5.11 17.10
N TYR A 69 -28.16 4.91 16.34
CA TYR A 69 -28.08 4.58 14.92
C TYR A 69 -27.32 5.65 14.11
N ASP A 70 -27.71 6.92 14.25
CA ASP A 70 -27.05 8.04 13.55
C ASP A 70 -25.61 8.23 14.00
N SER A 71 -25.30 7.95 15.26
CA SER A 71 -23.93 7.96 15.78
C SER A 71 -23.05 6.92 15.08
N ILE A 72 -23.54 5.69 14.93
CA ILE A 72 -22.82 4.63 14.20
C ILE A 72 -22.63 5.06 12.76
N LEU A 73 -23.67 5.50 12.08
CA LEU A 73 -23.61 5.98 10.70
C LEU A 73 -22.60 7.11 10.54
N TYR A 74 -22.59 8.05 11.48
CA TYR A 74 -21.61 9.15 11.52
C TYR A 74 -20.17 8.65 11.59
N HIS A 75 -19.86 7.69 12.49
CA HIS A 75 -18.51 7.16 12.66
C HIS A 75 -18.08 6.26 11.49
N LYS A 76 -19.01 5.53 10.87
CA LYS A 76 -18.76 4.74 9.66
C LYS A 76 -18.37 5.61 8.45
N GLN A 77 -18.85 6.86 8.40
CA GLN A 77 -18.51 7.83 7.35
C GLN A 77 -17.18 8.56 7.59
N ILE A 78 -16.49 8.31 8.69
CA ILE A 78 -15.16 8.88 8.96
C ILE A 78 -14.11 8.01 8.30
N LEU A 79 -13.31 8.61 7.40
CA LEU A 79 -12.19 7.90 6.81
C LEU A 79 -11.19 7.48 7.88
N ARG A 80 -10.66 6.29 7.73
CA ARG A 80 -9.54 5.78 8.50
C ARG A 80 -8.25 6.18 7.82
N ALA A 81 -7.22 6.41 8.61
CA ALA A 81 -5.86 6.54 8.15
C ALA A 81 -4.95 5.78 9.12
N SER A 82 -3.97 5.10 8.58
CA SER A 82 -2.93 4.45 9.36
C SER A 82 -1.56 4.78 8.78
N PHE A 83 -0.55 4.71 9.64
CA PHE A 83 0.82 5.04 9.28
C PHE A 83 1.79 4.20 10.11
N MET A 84 2.85 3.73 9.46
CA MET A 84 3.98 3.10 10.13
C MET A 84 5.27 3.53 9.46
N ALA A 85 6.31 3.75 10.27
CA ALA A 85 7.68 3.96 9.82
C ALA A 85 8.63 3.08 10.61
N MET A 86 9.65 2.55 9.95
CA MET A 86 10.70 1.75 10.57
C MET A 86 12.08 2.08 9.98
N ASP A 87 13.10 1.77 10.73
CA ASP A 87 14.47 1.70 10.27
C ASP A 87 14.67 0.36 9.52
N PRO A 88 15.01 0.39 8.22
CA PRO A 88 15.09 -0.84 7.42
C PRO A 88 16.24 -1.76 7.85
N SER A 89 17.31 -1.22 8.44
CA SER A 89 18.50 -1.99 8.84
C SER A 89 18.30 -2.76 10.15
N THR A 90 17.51 -2.18 11.06
CA THR A 90 17.29 -2.75 12.40
C THR A 90 15.91 -3.36 12.60
N GLY A 91 14.97 -3.10 11.71
CA GLY A 91 13.56 -3.47 11.88
C GLY A 91 12.84 -2.65 12.97
N TYR A 92 13.50 -1.71 13.61
CA TYR A 92 12.91 -0.95 14.72
C TYR A 92 11.82 -0.01 14.23
N VAL A 93 10.61 -0.21 14.73
CA VAL A 93 9.48 0.67 14.45
C VAL A 93 9.70 2.01 15.13
N LYS A 94 9.74 3.08 14.34
CA LYS A 94 9.99 4.47 14.79
C LYS A 94 8.70 5.27 14.97
N ALA A 95 7.66 4.97 14.19
CA ALA A 95 6.36 5.59 14.31
C ALA A 95 5.25 4.60 13.96
N TYR A 96 4.12 4.69 14.69
CA TYR A 96 3.01 3.78 14.52
C TYR A 96 1.68 4.47 14.87
N VAL A 97 0.76 4.51 13.92
CA VAL A 97 -0.58 5.07 14.08
C VAL A 97 -1.59 4.10 13.50
N GLY A 98 -2.27 3.33 14.33
CA GLY A 98 -3.26 2.31 13.92
C GLY A 98 -4.60 2.87 13.47
N GLY A 99 -4.90 4.13 13.78
CA GLY A 99 -6.16 4.78 13.42
C GLY A 99 -6.25 6.22 13.91
N PRO A 100 -7.32 6.97 13.54
CA PRO A 100 -7.43 8.40 13.83
C PRO A 100 -7.50 8.75 15.34
N ASN A 101 -8.07 7.85 16.14
CA ASN A 101 -8.22 8.05 17.58
C ASN A 101 -8.59 6.72 18.24
N TYR A 102 -7.79 6.24 19.18
CA TYR A 102 -7.99 4.92 19.81
C TYR A 102 -9.31 4.82 20.61
N ARG A 103 -9.79 5.91 21.22
CA ARG A 103 -11.04 5.90 21.99
C ARG A 103 -12.25 5.50 21.15
N TYR A 104 -12.31 5.99 19.90
CA TYR A 104 -13.45 5.79 18.99
C TYR A 104 -13.19 4.72 17.93
N PHE A 105 -11.93 4.45 17.60
CA PHE A 105 -11.49 3.59 16.51
C PHE A 105 -10.41 2.64 16.99
N LYS A 106 -10.84 1.62 17.72
CA LYS A 106 -9.93 0.67 18.39
C LYS A 106 -9.29 -0.34 17.46
N TYR A 107 -9.89 -0.59 16.29
CA TYR A 107 -9.36 -1.55 15.33
C TYR A 107 -8.08 -1.02 14.68
N ASP A 108 -7.00 -1.77 14.85
CA ASP A 108 -5.68 -1.40 14.37
C ASP A 108 -5.55 -1.68 12.87
N MET A 109 -5.49 -0.61 12.08
CA MET A 109 -5.36 -0.70 10.63
C MET A 109 -3.92 -0.91 10.15
N VAL A 110 -2.90 -0.88 11.03
CA VAL A 110 -1.52 -1.18 10.65
C VAL A 110 -1.27 -2.69 10.66
N LYS A 111 -1.57 -3.38 11.75
CA LYS A 111 -1.23 -4.81 11.93
C LYS A 111 -2.41 -5.74 11.72
N GLN A 112 -3.62 -5.38 12.19
CA GLN A 112 -4.80 -6.22 12.06
C GLN A 112 -5.56 -5.99 10.76
N GLY A 113 -5.57 -4.74 10.28
CA GLY A 113 -6.28 -4.36 9.06
C GLY A 113 -5.57 -4.87 7.83
N LYS A 114 -6.17 -5.85 7.14
CA LYS A 114 -5.70 -6.32 5.83
C LYS A 114 -6.56 -5.69 4.74
N ARG A 115 -5.92 -5.02 3.80
CA ARG A 115 -6.59 -4.25 2.74
C ARG A 115 -5.92 -4.53 1.40
N GLN A 116 -6.70 -4.42 0.32
CA GLN A 116 -6.21 -4.61 -1.02
C GLN A 116 -5.09 -3.60 -1.35
N VAL A 117 -3.90 -4.11 -1.66
CA VAL A 117 -2.70 -3.27 -1.79
C VAL A 117 -2.63 -2.49 -3.10
N GLY A 118 -3.38 -2.92 -4.12
CA GLY A 118 -3.37 -2.27 -5.42
C GLY A 118 -1.96 -2.15 -5.98
N SER A 119 -1.68 -1.07 -6.67
CA SER A 119 -0.40 -0.87 -7.36
C SER A 119 0.84 -0.81 -6.46
N THR A 120 0.72 -0.87 -5.13
CA THR A 120 1.90 -1.02 -4.26
C THR A 120 2.52 -2.41 -4.32
N ILE A 121 1.85 -3.40 -4.92
CA ILE A 121 2.43 -4.72 -5.21
C ILE A 121 3.46 -4.69 -6.34
N LYS A 122 3.36 -3.71 -7.26
CA LYS A 122 4.13 -3.69 -8.52
C LYS A 122 5.64 -3.75 -8.32
N PRO A 123 6.27 -3.09 -7.35
CA PRO A 123 7.70 -3.27 -7.13
C PRO A 123 8.12 -4.73 -6.95
N PHE A 124 7.32 -5.56 -6.27
CA PHE A 124 7.62 -6.99 -6.12
C PHE A 124 7.51 -7.74 -7.45
N ILE A 125 6.50 -7.41 -8.26
CA ILE A 125 6.33 -7.99 -9.61
C ILE A 125 7.51 -7.64 -10.52
N TYR A 126 7.97 -6.38 -10.48
CA TYR A 126 9.13 -5.93 -11.25
C TYR A 126 10.44 -6.51 -10.72
N THR A 127 10.56 -6.70 -9.39
CA THR A 127 11.68 -7.42 -8.79
C THR A 127 11.76 -8.86 -9.31
N PHE A 128 10.61 -9.53 -9.43
CA PHE A 128 10.55 -10.85 -10.05
C PHE A 128 10.98 -10.82 -11.53
N ALA A 129 10.58 -9.80 -12.31
CA ALA A 129 11.04 -9.64 -13.70
C ALA A 129 12.56 -9.51 -13.78
N ILE A 130 13.18 -8.71 -12.89
CA ILE A 130 14.65 -8.60 -12.82
C ILE A 130 15.28 -9.96 -12.50
N SER A 131 14.68 -10.75 -11.61
CA SER A 131 15.18 -12.11 -11.30
C SER A 131 15.09 -13.09 -12.48
N MET A 132 14.21 -12.82 -13.45
CA MET A 132 14.11 -13.56 -14.71
C MET A 132 15.10 -13.06 -15.79
N GLY A 133 15.92 -12.04 -15.49
CA GLY A 133 16.90 -11.48 -16.42
C GLY A 133 16.43 -10.25 -17.20
N TYR A 134 15.22 -9.76 -16.98
CA TYR A 134 14.79 -8.48 -17.52
C TYR A 134 15.44 -7.33 -16.77
N ASP A 135 15.67 -6.22 -17.48
CA ASP A 135 16.27 -5.02 -16.89
C ASP A 135 15.31 -3.80 -16.96
N PRO A 136 15.65 -2.69 -16.32
CA PRO A 136 14.84 -1.47 -16.35
C PRO A 136 14.61 -0.88 -17.74
N CYS A 137 15.50 -1.18 -18.69
CA CYS A 137 15.47 -0.66 -20.05
C CYS A 137 14.76 -1.60 -21.04
N THR A 138 14.41 -2.81 -20.61
CA THR A 138 13.62 -3.75 -21.43
C THR A 138 12.38 -3.07 -21.98
N LEU A 139 12.26 -3.05 -23.29
CA LEU A 139 11.17 -2.37 -24.00
C LEU A 139 9.92 -3.24 -24.04
N VAL A 140 8.80 -2.62 -23.74
CA VAL A 140 7.47 -3.24 -23.77
C VAL A 140 6.52 -2.32 -24.53
N PRO A 141 5.77 -2.85 -25.52
CA PRO A 141 4.81 -2.03 -26.26
C PRO A 141 3.66 -1.60 -25.37
N ASN A 142 3.26 -0.34 -25.51
CA ASN A 142 2.10 0.23 -24.81
C ASN A 142 0.80 -0.25 -25.46
N LEU A 143 0.52 -1.53 -25.33
CA LEU A 143 -0.65 -2.23 -25.88
C LEU A 143 -1.41 -2.99 -24.79
N PRO A 144 -2.69 -3.32 -25.02
CA PRO A 144 -3.41 -4.25 -24.15
C PRO A 144 -2.72 -5.61 -24.10
N VAL A 145 -2.57 -6.16 -22.90
CA VAL A 145 -2.01 -7.50 -22.70
C VAL A 145 -3.15 -8.48 -22.42
N THR A 146 -3.19 -9.56 -23.18
CA THR A 146 -4.15 -10.65 -23.04
C THR A 146 -3.42 -11.90 -22.58
N ILE A 147 -3.98 -12.57 -21.56
CA ILE A 147 -3.46 -13.82 -21.03
C ILE A 147 -4.57 -14.86 -21.08
N GLU A 148 -4.32 -15.99 -21.68
CA GLU A 148 -5.15 -17.17 -21.55
C GLU A 148 -4.82 -17.87 -20.24
N THR A 149 -5.82 -18.10 -19.42
CA THR A 149 -5.67 -18.75 -18.12
C THR A 149 -5.81 -20.26 -18.26
N ASP A 150 -5.35 -21.02 -17.28
CA ASP A 150 -5.32 -22.49 -17.32
C ASP A 150 -6.70 -23.14 -17.54
N ASN A 151 -7.79 -22.44 -17.23
CA ASN A 151 -9.16 -22.87 -17.48
C ASN A 151 -9.71 -22.41 -18.85
N GLY A 152 -8.87 -21.88 -19.74
CA GLY A 152 -9.24 -21.40 -21.06
C GLY A 152 -9.96 -20.05 -21.10
N THR A 153 -10.08 -19.34 -19.96
CA THR A 153 -10.65 -18.00 -19.99
C THR A 153 -9.58 -16.96 -20.37
N ILE A 154 -10.03 -15.95 -21.11
CA ILE A 154 -9.16 -14.84 -21.50
C ILE A 154 -9.24 -13.76 -20.44
N TRP A 155 -8.08 -13.42 -19.83
CA TRP A 155 -7.96 -12.34 -18.88
C TRP A 155 -7.19 -11.16 -19.51
N GLN A 156 -7.73 -9.96 -19.33
CA GLN A 156 -7.10 -8.72 -19.76
C GLN A 156 -7.24 -7.66 -18.64
N PRO A 157 -6.13 -7.02 -18.20
CA PRO A 157 -6.21 -5.97 -17.19
C PRO A 157 -6.91 -4.73 -17.75
N LYS A 158 -7.66 -4.05 -16.88
CA LYS A 158 -8.14 -2.69 -17.17
C LYS A 158 -7.17 -1.68 -16.59
N GLU A 159 -6.86 -0.64 -17.36
CA GLU A 159 -6.08 0.48 -16.85
C GLU A 159 -6.90 1.36 -15.89
N ALA A 160 -6.21 2.02 -14.98
CA ALA A 160 -6.82 3.00 -14.10
C ALA A 160 -7.04 4.34 -14.84
N GLY A 161 -8.30 4.73 -15.04
CA GLY A 161 -8.65 5.94 -15.76
C GLY A 161 -8.69 5.78 -17.28
N ARG A 162 -8.69 6.91 -17.99
CA ARG A 162 -8.61 6.93 -19.46
C ARG A 162 -7.14 6.86 -19.85
N VAL A 163 -6.74 5.78 -20.45
CA VAL A 163 -5.39 5.54 -20.94
C VAL A 163 -5.46 5.23 -22.43
N GLU A 164 -4.62 5.90 -23.18
CA GLU A 164 -4.43 5.63 -24.61
C GLU A 164 -3.35 4.57 -24.80
N TYR A 165 -3.62 3.61 -25.62
CA TYR A 165 -2.65 2.60 -26.06
C TYR A 165 -2.05 3.08 -27.38
N THR A 166 -0.83 3.60 -27.31
CA THR A 166 -0.16 4.23 -28.48
C THR A 166 0.56 3.22 -29.34
N GLY A 167 0.82 2.01 -28.83
CA GLY A 167 1.68 1.02 -29.48
C GLY A 167 3.18 1.32 -29.39
N GLU A 168 3.56 2.47 -28.86
CA GLU A 168 4.96 2.86 -28.69
C GLU A 168 5.66 1.96 -27.66
N LEU A 169 6.93 1.72 -27.92
CA LEU A 169 7.81 0.97 -27.02
C LEU A 169 8.30 1.89 -25.91
N HIS A 170 8.11 1.48 -24.66
CA HIS A 170 8.67 2.17 -23.51
C HIS A 170 9.39 1.20 -22.58
N PRO A 171 10.45 1.62 -21.89
CA PRO A 171 11.19 0.77 -20.98
C PRO A 171 10.35 0.38 -19.75
N LEU A 172 10.65 -0.77 -19.13
CA LEU A 172 9.96 -1.24 -17.93
C LEU A 172 9.94 -0.19 -16.82
N ARG A 173 11.02 0.58 -16.64
CA ARG A 173 11.07 1.68 -15.65
C ARG A 173 9.95 2.71 -15.85
N TRP A 174 9.60 3.02 -17.12
CA TRP A 174 8.49 3.92 -17.44
C TRP A 174 7.14 3.32 -17.03
N GLY A 175 6.95 2.02 -17.29
CA GLY A 175 5.74 1.30 -16.87
C GLY A 175 5.51 1.34 -15.37
N LEU A 176 6.57 1.18 -14.55
CA LEU A 176 6.50 1.30 -13.10
C LEU A 176 6.23 2.74 -12.65
N ALA A 177 6.95 3.72 -13.24
CA ALA A 177 6.82 5.14 -12.90
C ALA A 177 5.39 5.65 -13.12
N ASN A 178 4.77 5.27 -14.24
CA ASN A 178 3.40 5.62 -14.61
C ASN A 178 2.35 4.63 -14.08
N SER A 179 2.80 3.63 -13.32
CA SER A 179 1.92 2.63 -12.68
C SER A 179 1.01 1.89 -13.66
N ARG A 180 1.49 1.61 -14.90
CA ARG A 180 0.72 0.97 -15.96
C ARG A 180 0.39 -0.48 -15.63
N ASN A 181 -0.86 -0.87 -15.86
CA ASN A 181 -1.34 -2.23 -15.58
C ASN A 181 -0.92 -3.21 -16.66
N ASN A 182 -0.93 -2.78 -17.92
CA ASN A 182 -0.50 -3.59 -19.05
C ASN A 182 0.96 -4.05 -18.91
N TYR A 183 1.87 -3.22 -18.38
CA TYR A 183 3.27 -3.61 -18.13
C TYR A 183 3.38 -4.68 -17.04
N SER A 184 2.63 -4.53 -15.95
CA SER A 184 2.60 -5.56 -14.89
C SER A 184 2.00 -6.88 -15.40
N ALA A 185 0.98 -6.81 -16.25
CA ALA A 185 0.39 -7.99 -16.88
C ALA A 185 1.34 -8.61 -17.90
N TRP A 186 2.11 -7.81 -18.63
CA TRP A 186 3.17 -8.32 -19.51
C TRP A 186 4.19 -9.14 -18.73
N ILE A 187 4.67 -8.64 -17.58
CA ILE A 187 5.57 -9.39 -16.70
C ILE A 187 4.92 -10.72 -16.26
N MET A 188 3.66 -10.71 -15.84
CA MET A 188 2.95 -11.94 -15.45
C MET A 188 2.78 -12.92 -16.63
N LYS A 189 2.60 -12.41 -17.83
CA LYS A 189 2.56 -13.24 -19.05
C LYS A 189 3.90 -13.94 -19.29
N GLN A 190 5.02 -13.22 -19.10
CA GLN A 190 6.36 -13.80 -19.20
C GLN A 190 6.65 -14.80 -18.07
N ALA A 191 6.20 -14.51 -16.86
CA ALA A 191 6.36 -15.40 -15.69
C ALA A 191 5.66 -16.75 -15.88
N ARG A 192 4.53 -16.81 -16.58
CA ARG A 192 3.69 -17.98 -16.84
C ARG A 192 3.17 -18.72 -15.62
N GLN A 193 3.77 -18.53 -14.45
CA GLN A 193 3.49 -19.25 -13.21
C GLN A 193 3.16 -18.24 -12.08
N PRO A 194 1.90 -17.87 -11.87
CA PRO A 194 1.52 -16.97 -10.79
C PRO A 194 1.96 -17.44 -9.40
N GLN A 195 2.05 -18.77 -9.17
CA GLN A 195 2.55 -19.34 -7.92
C GLN A 195 4.00 -18.93 -7.64
N ALA A 196 4.88 -18.98 -8.62
CA ALA A 196 6.28 -18.57 -8.45
C ALA A 196 6.41 -17.09 -8.06
N VAL A 197 5.53 -16.24 -8.59
CA VAL A 197 5.46 -14.82 -8.22
C VAL A 197 4.95 -14.65 -6.79
N ALA A 198 3.93 -15.39 -6.38
CA ALA A 198 3.42 -15.38 -5.01
C ALA A 198 4.49 -15.83 -4.00
N ASP A 199 5.18 -16.92 -4.28
CA ASP A 199 6.27 -17.45 -3.45
C ASP A 199 7.43 -16.44 -3.31
N TYR A 200 7.72 -15.72 -4.42
CA TYR A 200 8.74 -14.68 -4.42
C TYR A 200 8.36 -13.49 -3.52
N ILE A 201 7.08 -13.09 -3.54
CA ILE A 201 6.56 -12.04 -2.67
C ILE A 201 6.58 -12.49 -1.20
N HIS A 202 6.23 -13.74 -0.92
CA HIS A 202 6.35 -14.31 0.43
C HIS A 202 7.78 -14.28 0.95
N ARG A 203 8.76 -14.62 0.11
CA ARG A 203 10.18 -14.53 0.47
C ARG A 203 10.61 -13.10 0.81
N MET A 204 9.96 -12.09 0.24
CA MET A 204 10.22 -10.68 0.57
C MET A 204 9.48 -10.19 1.82
N GLY A 205 8.84 -11.09 2.60
CA GLY A 205 8.32 -10.81 3.94
C GLY A 205 6.80 -10.67 4.04
N ILE A 206 6.04 -10.83 2.97
CA ILE A 206 4.57 -10.84 3.03
C ILE A 206 4.10 -12.23 3.50
N GLN A 207 3.42 -12.28 4.66
CA GLN A 207 2.89 -13.52 5.25
C GLN A 207 1.40 -13.72 4.97
N SER A 208 0.69 -12.64 4.61
CA SER A 208 -0.72 -12.71 4.23
C SER A 208 -0.91 -13.62 3.02
N TYR A 209 -2.05 -14.34 2.98
CA TYR A 209 -2.39 -15.20 1.86
C TYR A 209 -2.40 -14.42 0.53
N ILE A 210 -1.74 -14.97 -0.46
CA ILE A 210 -1.69 -14.47 -1.83
C ILE A 210 -2.28 -15.53 -2.76
N ASP A 211 -3.41 -15.21 -3.38
CA ASP A 211 -4.00 -16.07 -4.39
C ASP A 211 -3.11 -16.06 -5.65
N PRO A 212 -2.60 -17.23 -6.12
CA PRO A 212 -1.69 -17.32 -7.25
C PRO A 212 -2.41 -17.22 -8.60
N VAL A 213 -3.00 -16.07 -8.86
CA VAL A 213 -3.72 -15.76 -10.09
C VAL A 213 -3.04 -14.62 -10.87
N TYR A 214 -3.28 -14.53 -12.17
CA TYR A 214 -2.65 -13.49 -13.01
C TYR A 214 -2.97 -12.06 -12.55
N SER A 215 -4.14 -11.83 -11.97
CA SER A 215 -4.52 -10.53 -11.41
C SER A 215 -3.73 -10.10 -10.17
N LEU A 216 -2.90 -11.00 -9.60
CA LEU A 216 -1.95 -10.69 -8.53
C LEU A 216 -1.11 -9.44 -8.87
N CYS A 217 -0.68 -9.30 -10.13
CA CYS A 217 0.14 -8.17 -10.57
C CYS A 217 -0.56 -6.80 -10.46
N LEU A 218 -1.87 -6.78 -10.24
CA LEU A 218 -2.66 -5.57 -10.03
C LEU A 218 -2.88 -5.25 -8.54
N GLY A 219 -2.39 -6.11 -7.64
CA GLY A 219 -2.50 -5.94 -6.20
C GLY A 219 -3.85 -6.35 -5.64
N THR A 220 -4.36 -7.48 -6.08
CA THR A 220 -5.58 -8.10 -5.54
C THR A 220 -5.44 -8.61 -4.10
N PRO A 221 -4.25 -9.01 -3.59
CA PRO A 221 -4.13 -9.51 -2.23
C PRO A 221 -4.45 -8.47 -1.16
N ASP A 222 -4.95 -8.97 -0.04
CA ASP A 222 -5.18 -8.22 1.17
C ASP A 222 -4.01 -8.39 2.13
N VAL A 223 -3.26 -7.31 2.32
CA VAL A 223 -2.04 -7.31 3.15
C VAL A 223 -2.14 -6.19 4.18
N SER A 224 -1.52 -6.38 5.34
CA SER A 224 -1.44 -5.35 6.36
C SER A 224 -0.38 -4.29 6.00
N LEU A 225 -0.58 -3.07 6.51
CA LEU A 225 0.43 -2.01 6.34
C LEU A 225 1.76 -2.41 7.00
N PHE A 226 1.68 -3.16 8.10
CA PHE A 226 2.85 -3.70 8.81
C PHE A 226 3.72 -4.58 7.91
N GLU A 227 3.12 -5.55 7.23
CA GLU A 227 3.82 -6.43 6.29
C GLU A 227 4.38 -5.65 5.10
N MET A 228 3.61 -4.71 4.57
CA MET A 228 4.05 -3.88 3.44
C MET A 228 5.26 -3.02 3.78
N VAL A 229 5.29 -2.40 4.96
CA VAL A 229 6.45 -1.61 5.40
C VAL A 229 7.68 -2.49 5.60
N GLY A 230 7.53 -3.66 6.25
CA GLY A 230 8.61 -4.64 6.39
C GLY A 230 9.17 -5.07 5.04
N ALA A 231 8.31 -5.50 4.11
CA ALA A 231 8.71 -5.97 2.79
C ALA A 231 9.38 -4.87 1.94
N TYR A 232 8.90 -3.62 2.01
CA TYR A 232 9.58 -2.50 1.34
C TYR A 232 10.94 -2.16 1.99
N GLY A 233 11.13 -2.51 3.26
CA GLY A 233 12.42 -2.41 3.94
C GLY A 233 13.53 -3.18 3.25
N THR A 234 13.21 -4.31 2.63
CA THR A 234 14.15 -5.15 1.88
C THR A 234 14.89 -4.37 0.78
N PHE A 235 14.22 -3.43 0.12
CA PHE A 235 14.86 -2.61 -0.92
C PHE A 235 15.91 -1.66 -0.34
N ALA A 236 15.61 -1.01 0.80
CA ALA A 236 16.54 -0.09 1.46
C ALA A 236 17.67 -0.83 2.19
N ASN A 237 17.43 -2.05 2.64
CA ASN A 237 18.37 -2.88 3.39
C ASN A 237 19.13 -3.86 2.48
N ARG A 238 19.51 -3.44 1.28
CA ARG A 238 20.39 -4.17 0.36
C ARG A 238 19.92 -5.59 0.04
N GLY A 239 18.60 -5.80 0.02
CA GLY A 239 17.99 -7.09 -0.29
C GLY A 239 17.74 -8.01 0.91
N VAL A 240 18.11 -7.59 2.11
CA VAL A 240 17.87 -8.31 3.36
C VAL A 240 16.52 -7.89 3.93
N PHE A 241 15.61 -8.85 4.10
CA PHE A 241 14.38 -8.64 4.85
C PHE A 241 14.67 -8.63 6.34
N THR A 242 14.07 -7.69 7.06
CA THR A 242 14.18 -7.57 8.52
C THR A 242 12.79 -7.40 9.11
N ASP A 243 12.40 -8.30 10.02
CA ASP A 243 11.10 -8.24 10.68
C ASP A 243 10.93 -6.94 11.49
N PRO A 244 9.81 -6.21 11.33
CA PRO A 244 9.55 -5.05 12.17
C PRO A 244 9.31 -5.45 13.62
N ILE A 245 10.02 -4.81 14.56
CA ILE A 245 9.86 -5.03 16.00
C ILE A 245 9.56 -3.73 16.76
N PHE A 246 8.75 -3.84 17.81
CA PHE A 246 8.34 -2.73 18.69
C PHE A 246 9.05 -2.76 20.04
N VAL A 247 9.41 -3.95 20.50
CA VAL A 247 9.95 -4.20 21.83
C VAL A 247 11.31 -4.86 21.66
N THR A 248 12.34 -4.19 22.11
CA THR A 248 13.71 -4.71 22.05
C THR A 248 14.13 -5.33 23.39
N ARG A 249 13.51 -4.89 24.50
CA ARG A 249 13.85 -5.33 25.84
C ARG A 249 12.67 -5.17 26.81
N ILE A 250 12.54 -6.09 27.74
CA ILE A 250 11.63 -6.01 28.88
C ILE A 250 12.46 -6.03 30.15
N GLU A 251 12.21 -5.09 31.04
CA GLU A 251 12.89 -4.94 32.34
C GLU A 251 11.89 -4.98 33.49
N ASP A 252 12.32 -5.46 34.65
CA ASP A 252 11.57 -5.30 35.88
C ASP A 252 11.69 -3.86 36.43
N ARG A 253 10.97 -3.58 37.52
CA ARG A 253 11.00 -2.25 38.17
C ARG A 253 12.38 -1.86 38.74
N ASN A 254 13.31 -2.81 38.87
CA ASN A 254 14.64 -2.58 39.40
C ASN A 254 15.69 -2.43 38.28
N GLY A 255 15.28 -2.49 37.00
CA GLY A 255 16.15 -2.41 35.84
C GLY A 255 16.79 -3.73 35.44
N ASN A 256 16.41 -4.87 36.07
CA ASN A 256 16.89 -6.18 35.63
C ASN A 256 16.24 -6.57 34.31
N VAL A 257 17.04 -6.97 33.35
CA VAL A 257 16.56 -7.42 32.04
C VAL A 257 15.88 -8.78 32.16
N LEU A 258 14.58 -8.85 31.87
CA LEU A 258 13.79 -10.09 31.86
C LEU A 258 13.82 -10.78 30.51
N ALA A 259 13.85 -10.03 29.43
CA ALA A 259 13.91 -10.54 28.06
C ALA A 259 14.51 -9.50 27.10
N THR A 260 15.21 -9.98 26.07
CA THR A 260 15.68 -9.20 24.93
C THR A 260 15.16 -9.81 23.64
N PHE A 261 14.86 -8.95 22.65
CA PHE A 261 14.34 -9.35 21.35
C PHE A 261 15.21 -8.76 20.24
N ALA A 262 15.53 -9.56 19.26
CA ALA A 262 16.15 -9.13 18.02
C ALA A 262 15.22 -9.45 16.85
N PRO A 263 15.21 -8.63 15.78
CA PRO A 263 14.44 -8.93 14.59
C PRO A 263 14.99 -10.20 13.93
N ALA A 264 14.10 -11.04 13.39
CA ALA A 264 14.50 -12.05 12.44
C ALA A 264 14.85 -11.37 11.11
N LEU A 265 15.89 -11.88 10.44
CA LEU A 265 16.33 -11.36 9.14
C LEU A 265 16.73 -12.52 8.22
N HIS A 266 16.59 -12.33 6.92
CA HIS A 266 17.06 -13.27 5.91
C HIS A 266 17.32 -12.54 4.57
N ASP A 267 18.17 -13.15 3.75
CA ASP A 267 18.43 -12.69 2.40
C ASP A 267 17.20 -12.99 1.52
N ALA A 268 16.48 -11.96 1.12
CA ALA A 268 15.27 -12.08 0.32
C ALA A 268 15.57 -11.98 -1.17
N ILE A 269 16.39 -11.00 -1.56
CA ILE A 269 16.83 -10.73 -2.95
C ILE A 269 18.30 -10.33 -2.96
N SER A 270 18.95 -10.37 -4.13
CA SER A 270 20.32 -9.89 -4.23
C SER A 270 20.41 -8.38 -4.02
N GLU A 271 21.55 -7.91 -3.52
CA GLU A 271 21.83 -6.48 -3.33
C GLU A 271 21.69 -5.71 -4.64
N GLN A 272 22.21 -6.28 -5.75
CA GLN A 272 22.07 -5.69 -7.09
C GLN A 272 20.60 -5.54 -7.49
N THR A 273 19.76 -6.55 -7.25
CA THR A 273 18.31 -6.50 -7.54
C THR A 273 17.63 -5.40 -6.72
N ALA A 274 17.96 -5.29 -5.42
CA ALA A 274 17.43 -4.25 -4.55
C ALA A 274 17.81 -2.85 -5.04
N TYR A 275 19.09 -2.65 -5.40
CA TYR A 275 19.59 -1.38 -5.92
C TYR A 275 18.92 -1.01 -7.25
N THR A 276 18.78 -1.96 -8.17
CA THR A 276 18.08 -1.75 -9.46
C THR A 276 16.62 -1.33 -9.22
N MET A 277 15.91 -1.98 -8.29
CA MET A 277 14.53 -1.62 -7.96
C MET A 277 14.43 -0.27 -7.27
N LEU A 278 15.37 0.11 -6.41
CA LEU A 278 15.43 1.46 -5.87
C LEU A 278 15.54 2.50 -6.99
N GLY A 279 16.38 2.27 -8.00
CA GLY A 279 16.50 3.11 -9.18
C GLY A 279 15.16 3.28 -9.92
N MET A 280 14.44 2.18 -10.16
CA MET A 280 13.12 2.23 -10.79
C MET A 280 12.08 2.94 -9.91
N MET A 281 12.08 2.73 -8.60
CA MET A 281 11.17 3.41 -7.68
C MET A 281 11.53 4.88 -7.46
N LYS A 282 12.79 5.30 -7.63
CA LYS A 282 13.19 6.71 -7.69
C LYS A 282 12.51 7.42 -8.87
N ASN A 283 12.39 6.76 -10.03
CA ASN A 283 11.66 7.30 -11.18
C ASN A 283 10.18 7.55 -10.89
N VAL A 284 9.55 6.74 -10.04
CA VAL A 284 8.17 7.00 -9.58
C VAL A 284 8.07 8.34 -8.84
N VAL A 285 9.13 8.71 -8.08
CA VAL A 285 9.21 9.97 -7.30
C VAL A 285 9.64 11.15 -8.15
N THR A 286 10.50 10.96 -9.15
CA THR A 286 11.03 12.06 -9.98
C THR A 286 10.08 12.44 -11.11
N SER A 287 9.60 11.47 -11.87
CA SER A 287 8.82 11.69 -13.10
C SER A 287 7.48 10.93 -13.13
N GLY A 288 7.18 10.15 -12.08
CA GLY A 288 6.00 9.29 -12.04
C GLY A 288 4.90 9.76 -11.09
N THR A 289 4.08 8.79 -10.66
CA THR A 289 2.86 9.02 -9.87
C THR A 289 3.09 9.64 -8.49
N ALA A 290 4.31 9.56 -7.95
CA ALA A 290 4.72 10.18 -6.68
C ALA A 290 5.49 11.51 -6.87
N GLY A 291 5.53 12.08 -8.06
CA GLY A 291 6.25 13.32 -8.38
C GLY A 291 5.90 14.51 -7.48
N ARG A 292 4.73 14.48 -6.81
CA ARG A 292 4.33 15.48 -5.81
C ARG A 292 5.38 15.67 -4.70
N LEU A 293 6.15 14.65 -4.35
CA LEU A 293 7.25 14.79 -3.40
C LEU A 293 8.28 15.81 -3.88
N ARG A 294 8.53 15.89 -5.19
CA ARG A 294 9.46 16.84 -5.79
C ARG A 294 8.82 18.21 -6.03
N TRP A 295 7.75 18.27 -6.84
CA TRP A 295 7.25 19.56 -7.29
C TRP A 295 6.38 20.29 -6.24
N MET A 296 5.65 19.57 -5.37
CA MET A 296 4.76 20.16 -4.36
C MET A 296 5.46 20.28 -2.99
N TYR A 297 6.07 19.17 -2.51
CA TYR A 297 6.71 19.13 -1.19
C TYR A 297 8.18 19.54 -1.20
N LYS A 298 8.77 19.72 -2.38
CA LYS A 298 10.14 20.24 -2.57
C LYS A 298 11.25 19.42 -1.89
N PHE A 299 11.03 18.13 -1.66
CA PHE A 299 12.10 17.27 -1.15
C PHE A 299 13.21 17.09 -2.19
N LYS A 300 14.47 17.22 -1.73
CA LYS A 300 15.67 16.93 -2.52
C LYS A 300 16.29 15.58 -2.18
N ALA A 301 15.91 14.99 -1.05
CA ALA A 301 16.41 13.73 -0.52
C ALA A 301 16.38 12.59 -1.55
N ASP A 302 17.28 11.64 -1.39
CA ASP A 302 17.28 10.40 -2.15
C ASP A 302 16.10 9.52 -1.69
N MET A 303 15.02 9.53 -2.46
CA MET A 303 13.74 8.89 -2.14
C MET A 303 13.26 8.02 -3.27
N ALA A 304 12.80 6.85 -2.90
CA ALA A 304 12.06 5.92 -3.75
C ALA A 304 10.63 5.74 -3.20
N GLY A 305 9.70 5.24 -3.99
CA GLY A 305 8.36 4.98 -3.47
C GLY A 305 7.38 4.47 -4.52
N LYS A 306 6.18 4.14 -4.05
CA LYS A 306 5.08 3.69 -4.90
C LYS A 306 3.73 4.10 -4.35
N THR A 307 2.88 4.63 -5.22
CA THR A 307 1.46 4.90 -4.95
C THR A 307 0.63 3.66 -5.22
N GLY A 308 -0.42 3.46 -4.45
CA GLY A 308 -1.42 2.42 -4.67
C GLY A 308 -2.83 2.97 -4.55
N THR A 309 -3.72 2.42 -5.35
CA THR A 309 -5.15 2.66 -5.28
C THR A 309 -5.83 1.35 -5.65
N SER A 310 -6.74 0.88 -4.81
CA SER A 310 -7.52 -0.33 -5.10
C SER A 310 -8.70 -0.03 -6.02
N GLN A 311 -9.37 -1.07 -6.50
CA GLN A 311 -10.54 -0.94 -7.36
C GLN A 311 -11.61 -0.06 -6.71
N LYS A 312 -12.28 0.76 -7.52
CA LYS A 312 -13.32 1.72 -7.08
C LYS A 312 -12.83 2.70 -5.99
N ASN A 313 -11.51 2.89 -5.84
CA ASN A 313 -10.91 3.78 -4.83
C ASN A 313 -11.34 3.45 -3.39
N SER A 314 -11.45 2.17 -3.02
CA SER A 314 -11.72 1.77 -1.64
C SER A 314 -10.53 2.01 -0.72
N ASP A 315 -9.32 1.87 -1.28
CA ASP A 315 -8.06 1.98 -0.55
C ASP A 315 -7.08 2.88 -1.30
N ALA A 316 -6.44 3.76 -0.58
CA ALA A 316 -5.36 4.60 -1.07
C ALA A 316 -4.10 4.35 -0.24
N TRP A 317 -2.98 4.03 -0.92
CA TRP A 317 -1.71 3.65 -0.32
C TRP A 317 -0.58 4.53 -0.81
N PHE A 318 0.38 4.75 0.05
CA PHE A 318 1.69 5.23 -0.33
C PHE A 318 2.77 4.51 0.48
N MET A 319 3.75 3.95 -0.23
CA MET A 319 4.95 3.37 0.34
C MET A 319 6.13 4.23 -0.07
N GLY A 320 6.87 4.75 0.92
CA GLY A 320 8.04 5.59 0.72
C GLY A 320 9.28 4.95 1.34
N VAL A 321 10.38 5.05 0.64
CA VAL A 321 11.67 4.46 1.01
C VAL A 321 12.74 5.54 0.94
N THR A 322 13.48 5.69 2.01
CA THR A 322 14.68 6.53 2.11
C THR A 322 15.85 5.68 2.63
N PRO A 323 17.09 6.14 2.60
CA PRO A 323 18.23 5.36 3.09
C PRO A 323 18.09 4.87 4.54
N LYS A 324 17.41 5.64 5.40
CA LYS A 324 17.29 5.34 6.85
C LYS A 324 15.89 5.09 7.33
N ILE A 325 14.86 5.37 6.53
CA ILE A 325 13.47 5.20 6.93
C ILE A 325 12.67 4.61 5.77
N VAL A 326 11.92 3.56 6.08
CA VAL A 326 10.84 3.05 5.24
C VAL A 326 9.53 3.34 5.95
N ALA A 327 8.58 3.93 5.23
CA ALA A 327 7.29 4.27 5.82
C ALA A 327 6.14 4.05 4.84
N GLY A 328 5.01 3.65 5.40
CA GLY A 328 3.78 3.44 4.66
C GLY A 328 2.61 4.21 5.25
N ALA A 329 1.72 4.65 4.39
CA ALA A 329 0.44 5.25 4.76
C ALA A 329 -0.70 4.58 4.00
N TRP A 330 -1.79 4.31 4.71
CA TRP A 330 -3.04 3.83 4.14
C TRP A 330 -4.19 4.76 4.54
N VAL A 331 -5.12 4.99 3.60
CA VAL A 331 -6.37 5.75 3.82
C VAL A 331 -7.52 5.03 3.14
N GLY A 332 -8.62 4.84 3.85
CA GLY A 332 -9.83 4.21 3.31
C GLY A 332 -11.02 4.29 4.26
N GLY A 333 -12.14 3.71 3.84
CA GLY A 333 -13.27 3.48 4.72
C GLY A 333 -13.04 2.29 5.64
N GLU A 334 -13.78 2.20 6.74
CA GLU A 334 -13.74 1.01 7.59
C GLU A 334 -14.26 -0.22 6.84
N ASP A 335 -15.35 -0.07 6.11
CA ASP A 335 -15.89 -1.08 5.21
C ASP A 335 -15.41 -0.82 3.76
N ARG A 336 -15.12 -1.89 3.01
CA ARG A 336 -14.66 -1.80 1.61
C ARG A 336 -15.69 -1.24 0.65
N SER A 337 -16.98 -1.37 1.01
CA SER A 337 -18.07 -0.75 0.24
C SER A 337 -18.04 0.77 0.31
N VAL A 338 -17.27 1.36 1.25
CA VAL A 338 -17.08 2.80 1.33
C VAL A 338 -15.94 3.20 0.41
N HIS A 339 -16.27 3.87 -0.67
CA HIS A 339 -15.30 4.30 -1.67
C HIS A 339 -14.87 5.74 -1.45
N LEU A 340 -13.60 6.01 -1.66
CA LEU A 340 -13.10 7.37 -1.79
C LEU A 340 -13.62 7.98 -3.10
N ASN A 341 -13.70 9.30 -3.19
CA ASN A 341 -14.08 9.93 -4.46
C ASN A 341 -13.01 9.67 -5.54
N SER A 342 -13.38 9.83 -6.80
CA SER A 342 -12.50 9.56 -7.94
C SER A 342 -11.21 10.39 -7.96
N ALA A 343 -11.17 11.49 -7.19
CA ALA A 343 -9.98 12.33 -7.05
C ALA A 343 -9.09 11.94 -5.86
N ALA A 344 -9.50 10.97 -5.03
CA ALA A 344 -8.78 10.55 -3.83
C ALA A 344 -8.03 9.24 -4.09
N ASP A 345 -6.88 9.37 -4.72
CA ASP A 345 -5.91 8.30 -4.96
C ASP A 345 -4.75 8.32 -3.93
N GLY A 346 -3.87 7.32 -4.02
CA GLY A 346 -2.70 7.23 -3.13
C GLY A 346 -1.82 8.47 -3.14
N ALA A 347 -1.64 9.12 -4.29
CA ALA A 347 -0.83 10.34 -4.43
C ALA A 347 -1.47 11.57 -3.77
N ARG A 348 -2.81 11.58 -3.62
CA ARG A 348 -3.54 12.73 -3.11
C ARG A 348 -3.93 12.62 -1.64
N VAL A 349 -4.06 11.40 -1.09
CA VAL A 349 -4.54 11.23 0.29
C VAL A 349 -3.56 10.46 1.19
N ALA A 350 -2.79 9.50 0.70
CA ALA A 350 -1.81 8.75 1.48
C ALA A 350 -0.40 9.37 1.45
N LEU A 351 0.10 9.73 0.26
CA LEU A 351 1.40 10.40 0.10
C LEU A 351 1.56 11.67 0.97
N PRO A 352 0.53 12.55 1.14
CA PRO A 352 0.64 13.71 2.02
C PRO A 352 0.96 13.36 3.48
N ILE A 353 0.52 12.20 3.98
CA ILE A 353 0.82 11.74 5.34
C ILE A 353 2.32 11.43 5.46
N PHE A 354 2.86 10.68 4.50
CA PHE A 354 4.29 10.41 4.41
C PHE A 354 5.10 11.71 4.29
N ALA A 355 4.70 12.61 3.38
CA ALA A 355 5.40 13.87 3.17
C ALA A 355 5.43 14.74 4.43
N GLY A 356 4.28 14.84 5.15
CA GLY A 356 4.20 15.58 6.40
C GLY A 356 5.06 14.98 7.52
N PHE A 357 5.15 13.65 7.57
CA PHE A 357 6.04 12.95 8.51
C PHE A 357 7.51 13.22 8.16
N MET A 358 7.93 12.97 6.92
CA MET A 358 9.32 13.14 6.51
C MET A 358 9.82 14.59 6.61
N ARG A 359 8.94 15.59 6.39
CA ARG A 359 9.30 17.00 6.63
C ARG A 359 9.73 17.21 8.07
N LYS A 360 8.94 16.74 9.03
CA LYS A 360 9.28 16.85 10.46
C LYS A 360 10.54 16.07 10.84
N VAL A 361 10.77 14.90 10.19
CA VAL A 361 11.99 14.12 10.41
C VAL A 361 13.23 14.88 9.94
N TYR A 362 13.17 15.48 8.74
CA TYR A 362 14.30 16.25 8.20
C TYR A 362 14.51 17.61 8.90
N ASP A 363 13.45 18.19 9.45
CA ASP A 363 13.52 19.45 10.22
C ASP A 363 14.10 19.25 11.64
N ASP A 364 14.27 17.98 12.09
CA ASP A 364 14.85 17.64 13.41
C ASP A 364 16.20 16.92 13.29
N PRO A 365 17.33 17.63 13.35
CA PRO A 365 18.66 17.02 13.23
C PRO A 365 18.98 16.00 14.33
N SER A 366 18.30 16.05 15.48
CA SER A 366 18.55 15.12 16.60
C SER A 366 18.20 13.67 16.24
N LEU A 367 17.37 13.46 15.20
CA LEU A 367 17.00 12.14 14.71
C LEU A 367 18.08 11.47 13.86
N GLY A 368 19.15 12.20 13.47
CA GLY A 368 20.25 11.67 12.68
C GLY A 368 19.86 11.25 11.25
N VAL A 369 18.75 11.79 10.73
CA VAL A 369 18.23 11.57 9.37
C VAL A 369 18.26 12.88 8.60
N SER A 370 18.86 12.88 7.41
CA SER A 370 19.07 14.08 6.60
C SER A 370 18.59 13.92 5.16
N GLU A 371 18.21 15.02 4.53
CA GLU A 371 17.97 15.05 3.07
C GLU A 371 19.23 14.73 2.25
N SER A 372 20.42 14.81 2.83
CA SER A 372 21.70 14.46 2.20
C SER A 372 22.04 12.97 2.26
N ASP A 373 21.32 12.18 3.05
CA ASP A 373 21.53 10.72 3.09
C ASP A 373 21.29 10.11 1.71
N GLN A 374 22.18 9.18 1.29
CA GLN A 374 22.13 8.50 0.00
C GLN A 374 21.96 7.00 0.20
N PHE A 375 21.28 6.32 -0.73
CA PHE A 375 21.30 4.87 -0.74
C PHE A 375 22.71 4.35 -1.04
N PRO A 376 23.17 3.33 -0.31
CA PRO A 376 24.47 2.73 -0.58
C PRO A 376 24.50 2.13 -1.98
N ILE A 377 25.62 2.36 -2.68
CA ILE A 377 25.84 1.79 -4.01
C ILE A 377 26.60 0.47 -3.83
N PRO A 378 26.07 -0.67 -4.31
CA PRO A 378 26.77 -1.94 -4.24
C PRO A 378 28.10 -1.92 -5.00
N VAL A 379 29.06 -2.70 -4.55
CA VAL A 379 30.32 -2.89 -5.27
C VAL A 379 30.01 -3.56 -6.63
N GLY A 380 30.47 -2.96 -7.73
CA GLY A 380 30.17 -3.44 -9.06
C GLY A 380 28.73 -3.23 -9.53
N ALA A 381 28.01 -2.27 -8.91
CA ALA A 381 26.64 -1.96 -9.28
C ALA A 381 26.49 -1.61 -10.76
N VAL A 382 25.53 -2.25 -11.41
CA VAL A 382 25.12 -1.92 -12.77
C VAL A 382 24.13 -0.76 -12.71
N VAL A 383 24.46 0.35 -13.34
CA VAL A 383 23.57 1.50 -13.54
C VAL A 383 22.99 1.43 -14.92
N TYR A 384 21.66 1.45 -15.03
CA TYR A 384 20.94 1.35 -16.30
C TYR A 384 20.57 2.74 -16.83
N GLU A 385 21.20 3.14 -17.93
CA GLU A 385 20.86 4.34 -18.70
C GLU A 385 20.09 3.89 -19.95
N CYS A 386 18.76 4.02 -19.92
CA CYS A 386 17.94 3.62 -21.05
C CYS A 386 17.91 4.75 -22.10
N SER A 387 18.50 4.56 -23.26
CA SER A 387 18.41 5.45 -24.42
C SER A 387 17.21 5.07 -25.30
N GLU A 388 16.55 6.05 -25.90
CA GLU A 388 15.46 5.80 -26.85
C GLU A 388 15.98 5.13 -28.15
N GLU A 389 17.27 5.29 -28.47
CA GLU A 389 17.88 4.75 -29.70
C GLU A 389 18.20 3.25 -29.64
N GLU A 390 18.62 2.74 -28.47
CA GLU A 390 18.87 1.29 -28.30
C GLU A 390 17.59 0.47 -28.37
N GLY A 391 16.46 1.07 -28.01
CA GLY A 391 15.16 0.45 -28.08
C GLY A 391 14.67 0.09 -29.47
N ASN A 392 14.97 0.91 -30.45
CA ASN A 392 14.57 0.64 -31.83
C ASN A 392 15.35 -0.53 -32.46
N GLN A 393 16.60 -0.76 -32.04
CA GLN A 393 17.41 -1.87 -32.58
C GLN A 393 17.04 -3.23 -31.97
N SER A 394 16.71 -3.27 -30.67
CA SER A 394 16.31 -4.53 -30.02
C SER A 394 14.91 -5.01 -30.45
N ALA A 395 14.00 -4.10 -30.79
CA ALA A 395 12.67 -4.44 -31.28
C ALA A 395 12.69 -5.05 -32.66
N ILE A 396 13.61 -4.60 -33.53
CA ILE A 396 13.76 -5.12 -34.91
C ILE A 396 14.29 -6.56 -34.88
N ILE A 397 15.11 -6.91 -33.89
CA ILE A 397 15.66 -8.28 -33.78
C ILE A 397 14.59 -9.25 -33.24
N GLN A 398 13.71 -8.82 -32.34
CA GLN A 398 12.62 -9.67 -31.83
C GLN A 398 11.48 -9.91 -32.83
N GLU A 399 11.17 -8.95 -33.70
CA GLU A 399 10.18 -9.16 -34.77
C GLU A 399 10.66 -10.12 -35.86
N GLN A 400 11.98 -10.30 -36.06
CA GLN A 400 12.53 -11.25 -37.04
C GLN A 400 12.54 -12.68 -36.53
N ASP A 401 12.60 -12.93 -35.23
CA ASP A 401 12.59 -14.28 -34.65
C ASP A 401 11.16 -14.85 -34.44
N GLU A 402 10.10 -14.02 -34.44
CA GLU A 402 8.71 -14.50 -34.36
C GLU A 402 8.09 -14.94 -35.72
N PHE A 403 8.80 -14.73 -36.82
CA PHE A 403 8.32 -15.11 -38.18
C PHE A 403 8.92 -16.39 -38.76
N PHE A 404 9.75 -17.12 -38.00
CA PHE A 404 10.40 -18.35 -38.47
C PHE A 404 10.34 -19.52 -37.45
N ASP A 405 9.13 -19.83 -36.92
CA ASP A 405 8.82 -21.16 -36.37
C ASP A 405 7.36 -21.55 -36.66
#